data_832e4f93c43d4434ac649c174eec43ab
#
_entry.id   832e4f93c43d4434ac649c174eec43ab
#
_cell.length_a   1.000
_cell.length_b   1.000
_cell.length_c   1.000
_cell.angle_alpha   90.00
_cell.angle_beta   90.00
_cell.angle_gamma   90.00
#
_symmetry.space_group_name_H-M   'P 1'
#
loop_
_entity.id
_entity.type
_entity.pdbx_description
1 polymer ?
#
loop_
_entity_poly.entity_id
_entity_poly.type
_entity_poly.pdbx_seq_one_letter_code
_entity_poly.pdbx_strand_id
1 'polypeptide(L)'
;MPNVDEETLVEQGAIPPTDFHDKIERIREISDYEIEAPEDLTARLDQAISGLLLPPETLKAAAAALRVGHIVLQGPPGTGKSSLARALCEAFNASIFPVTAHEDWTVFDVIGRLELRLHSDRKEEIVPVNGYFTEAVIRCANATVRHFDEPMEPQAEWLLIDELNRAHMDRAFGELFTVLGTDSAIPITLPHQRDGNRNLVVPRRFRIVATLNSFDRQFVNNLSQAIRRRFTFISVNIPDKRPAGSMWTNADAAAPLAIREFHIVVNRVASRVANRLTSLDPTKTDEKSVELRTKLSGALSDSVQKLFDLVEQLRYAASGGRVPHLPIGTAQIIDTVELFLFRVLQDGVADANVAEVMDWAVSVKLVPLFDSDVVAPEVLKEFAEHLSAPFNGATRRELLGIVAAGMHFVE
;
A
#
# COMPACT_ATOMS: atom_id res chain seq x y z
N MET A 1 39.24 -23.63 -4.09
CA MET A 1 37.88 -23.21 -3.85
C MET A 1 36.99 -24.03 -4.80
N PRO A 2 35.97 -24.71 -4.38
CA PRO A 2 35.05 -25.32 -5.32
C PRO A 2 34.41 -24.19 -6.14
N ASN A 3 34.46 -24.31 -7.45
CA ASN A 3 33.70 -23.46 -8.34
C ASN A 3 32.22 -23.63 -8.02
N VAL A 4 31.63 -22.67 -7.32
CA VAL A 4 30.17 -22.55 -7.33
C VAL A 4 29.83 -22.16 -8.75
N ASP A 5 28.97 -22.95 -9.37
CA ASP A 5 28.60 -22.75 -10.77
C ASP A 5 28.01 -21.32 -10.93
N GLU A 6 28.58 -20.55 -11.82
CA GLU A 6 28.14 -19.16 -12.08
C GLU A 6 26.65 -19.09 -12.37
N GLU A 7 26.08 -20.09 -13.07
CA GLU A 7 24.65 -20.20 -13.33
C GLU A 7 23.85 -20.26 -12.02
N THR A 8 24.27 -21.00 -11.02
CA THR A 8 23.57 -21.12 -9.73
C THR A 8 23.54 -19.77 -8.96
N LEU A 9 24.62 -18.98 -9.05
CA LEU A 9 24.68 -17.66 -8.40
C LEU A 9 23.85 -16.62 -9.15
N VAL A 10 23.77 -16.73 -10.47
CA VAL A 10 22.91 -15.89 -11.32
C VAL A 10 21.43 -16.22 -11.07
N GLU A 11 21.05 -17.50 -11.01
CA GLU A 11 19.68 -17.92 -10.67
C GLU A 11 19.25 -17.48 -9.27
N GLN A 12 20.20 -17.39 -8.33
CA GLN A 12 19.95 -16.86 -6.98
C GLN A 12 19.94 -15.35 -6.89
N GLY A 13 20.18 -14.62 -8.01
CA GLY A 13 20.26 -13.18 -8.05
C GLY A 13 21.47 -12.59 -7.32
N ALA A 14 22.42 -13.45 -6.91
CA ALA A 14 23.59 -13.03 -6.13
C ALA A 14 24.64 -12.30 -6.95
N ILE A 15 24.71 -12.56 -8.26
CA ILE A 15 25.68 -11.93 -9.18
C ILE A 15 24.97 -11.67 -10.53
N PRO A 16 25.13 -10.48 -11.12
CA PRO A 16 24.64 -10.24 -12.47
C PRO A 16 25.31 -11.18 -13.49
N PRO A 17 24.60 -11.71 -14.50
CA PRO A 17 25.19 -12.49 -15.57
C PRO A 17 26.31 -11.73 -16.28
N THR A 18 27.33 -12.42 -16.81
CA THR A 18 28.45 -11.79 -17.50
C THR A 18 28.01 -11.03 -18.75
N ASP A 19 27.05 -11.59 -19.48
CA ASP A 19 26.42 -10.94 -20.66
C ASP A 19 25.57 -9.70 -20.27
N PHE A 20 25.26 -9.57 -19.00
CA PHE A 20 24.53 -8.44 -18.45
C PHE A 20 25.37 -7.16 -18.38
N HIS A 21 26.67 -7.26 -18.06
CA HIS A 21 27.57 -6.08 -18.10
C HIS A 21 27.73 -5.55 -19.51
N ASP A 22 27.90 -6.43 -20.48
CA ASP A 22 28.00 -6.06 -21.90
C ASP A 22 26.71 -5.41 -22.40
N LYS A 23 25.56 -5.92 -21.97
CA LYS A 23 24.24 -5.36 -22.29
C LYS A 23 24.01 -4.03 -21.58
N ILE A 24 24.44 -3.84 -20.35
CA ILE A 24 24.37 -2.54 -19.67
C ILE A 24 25.31 -1.51 -20.26
N GLU A 25 26.52 -1.87 -20.65
CA GLU A 25 27.41 -0.96 -21.37
C GLU A 25 26.77 -0.54 -22.71
N ARG A 26 26.17 -1.48 -23.41
CA ARG A 26 25.40 -1.19 -24.63
C ARG A 26 24.16 -0.31 -24.34
N ILE A 27 23.46 -0.51 -23.24
CA ILE A 27 22.38 0.37 -22.77
C ILE A 27 22.90 1.75 -22.40
N ARG A 28 24.11 1.86 -21.84
CA ARG A 28 24.80 3.14 -21.59
C ARG A 28 25.17 3.86 -22.87
N GLU A 29 25.64 3.15 -23.88
CA GLU A 29 25.98 3.70 -25.19
C GLU A 29 24.75 4.18 -25.96
N ILE A 30 23.62 3.50 -25.80
CA ILE A 30 22.31 3.87 -26.37
C ILE A 30 21.65 4.96 -25.51
N SER A 31 22.38 5.48 -24.58
CA SER A 31 22.32 6.64 -23.70
C SER A 31 20.99 7.17 -23.23
N ASP A 32 19.85 6.93 -23.52
CA ASP A 32 18.69 7.65 -23.00
C ASP A 32 17.39 6.83 -22.92
N TYR A 33 17.53 5.53 -22.57
CA TYR A 33 16.34 4.73 -22.29
C TYR A 33 15.67 5.17 -20.98
N GLU A 34 14.97 6.28 -21.10
CA GLU A 34 14.04 6.70 -20.06
C GLU A 34 12.79 5.81 -20.09
N ILE A 35 11.96 5.98 -19.07
CA ILE A 35 10.66 5.30 -19.00
C ILE A 35 9.81 5.72 -20.18
N GLU A 36 9.33 4.74 -20.92
CA GLU A 36 8.35 4.94 -21.96
C GLU A 36 6.96 5.11 -21.35
N ALA A 37 6.30 6.22 -21.64
CA ALA A 37 4.91 6.39 -21.31
C ALA A 37 4.08 5.81 -22.47
N PRO A 38 3.28 4.75 -22.24
CA PRO A 38 2.40 4.23 -23.27
C PRO A 38 1.48 5.33 -23.83
N GLU A 39 1.19 5.32 -25.12
CA GLU A 39 0.29 6.30 -25.74
C GLU A 39 -1.09 6.31 -25.07
N ASP A 40 -1.56 5.15 -24.63
CA ASP A 40 -2.82 4.92 -23.96
C ASP A 40 -2.71 4.99 -22.41
N LEU A 41 -1.63 5.59 -21.88
CA LEU A 41 -1.36 5.63 -20.43
C LEU A 41 -2.58 6.08 -19.61
N THR A 42 -3.30 7.11 -20.08
CA THR A 42 -4.50 7.61 -19.35
C THR A 42 -5.58 6.53 -19.28
N ALA A 43 -5.85 5.83 -20.37
CA ALA A 43 -6.84 4.76 -20.40
C ALA A 43 -6.42 3.57 -19.53
N ARG A 44 -5.14 3.19 -19.54
CA ARG A 44 -4.58 2.15 -18.66
C ARG A 44 -4.70 2.53 -17.20
N LEU A 45 -4.40 3.78 -16.86
CA LEU A 45 -4.54 4.30 -15.50
C LEU A 45 -6.00 4.26 -15.04
N ASP A 46 -6.93 4.72 -15.87
CA ASP A 46 -8.37 4.68 -15.55
C ASP A 46 -8.88 3.25 -15.36
N GLN A 47 -8.39 2.31 -16.15
CA GLN A 47 -8.71 0.89 -16.02
C GLN A 47 -8.09 0.29 -14.74
N ALA A 48 -6.80 0.52 -14.50
CA ALA A 48 -6.07 -0.05 -13.36
C ALA A 48 -6.59 0.45 -12.02
N ILE A 49 -7.09 1.69 -11.96
CA ILE A 49 -7.71 2.25 -10.75
C ILE A 49 -9.22 2.03 -10.67
N SER A 50 -9.81 1.26 -11.60
CA SER A 50 -11.24 0.96 -11.53
C SER A 50 -11.59 0.36 -10.16
N GLY A 51 -12.33 1.12 -9.34
CA GLY A 51 -12.61 0.77 -7.95
C GLY A 51 -11.65 1.37 -6.89
N LEU A 52 -10.66 2.18 -7.23
CA LEU A 52 -9.97 3.06 -6.31
C LEU A 52 -10.68 4.42 -6.26
N LEU A 53 -10.77 4.99 -5.06
CA LEU A 53 -11.37 6.30 -4.82
C LEU A 53 -10.28 7.37 -4.78
N LEU A 54 -9.83 7.75 -5.95
CA LEU A 54 -8.77 8.74 -6.08
C LEU A 54 -9.23 9.89 -6.97
N PRO A 55 -8.89 11.15 -6.61
CA PRO A 55 -9.03 12.26 -7.53
C PRO A 55 -8.19 12.02 -8.80
N PRO A 56 -8.72 12.28 -10.00
CA PRO A 56 -7.95 12.11 -11.25
C PRO A 56 -6.63 12.89 -11.25
N GLU A 57 -6.59 14.02 -10.58
CA GLU A 57 -5.37 14.86 -10.46
C GLU A 57 -4.27 14.17 -9.64
N THR A 58 -4.62 13.43 -8.58
CA THR A 58 -3.66 12.63 -7.81
C THR A 58 -2.99 11.57 -8.69
N LEU A 59 -3.78 10.93 -9.55
CA LEU A 59 -3.30 9.92 -10.47
C LEU A 59 -2.36 10.50 -11.53
N LYS A 60 -2.76 11.61 -12.15
CA LYS A 60 -1.93 12.32 -13.13
C LYS A 60 -0.63 12.82 -12.51
N ALA A 61 -0.70 13.37 -11.30
CA ALA A 61 0.48 13.82 -10.56
C ALA A 61 1.44 12.66 -10.26
N ALA A 62 0.93 11.52 -9.82
CA ALA A 62 1.75 10.35 -9.55
C ALA A 62 2.41 9.78 -10.82
N ALA A 63 1.66 9.71 -11.91
CA ALA A 63 2.18 9.27 -13.22
C ALA A 63 3.25 10.23 -13.76
N ALA A 64 3.04 11.54 -13.66
CA ALA A 64 4.03 12.54 -14.06
C ALA A 64 5.30 12.45 -13.20
N ALA A 65 5.15 12.29 -11.87
CA ALA A 65 6.27 12.16 -10.95
C ALA A 65 7.12 10.93 -11.22
N LEU A 66 6.51 9.79 -11.58
CA LEU A 66 7.22 8.56 -11.94
C LEU A 66 8.08 8.71 -13.20
N ARG A 67 7.70 9.57 -14.14
CA ARG A 67 8.53 9.86 -15.30
C ARG A 67 9.81 10.62 -14.92
N VAL A 68 9.74 11.43 -13.87
CA VAL A 68 10.88 12.23 -13.39
C VAL A 68 11.77 11.44 -12.44
N GLY A 69 11.19 10.66 -11.52
CA GLY A 69 11.99 9.99 -10.49
C GLY A 69 11.19 9.06 -9.58
N HIS A 70 11.72 8.88 -8.39
CA HIS A 70 11.12 8.04 -7.36
C HIS A 70 9.94 8.74 -6.67
N ILE A 71 8.95 7.97 -6.21
CA ILE A 71 7.78 8.53 -5.54
C ILE A 71 7.52 7.88 -4.18
N VAL A 72 6.91 8.67 -3.29
CA VAL A 72 6.33 8.20 -2.03
C VAL A 72 4.84 8.55 -2.02
N LEU A 73 4.00 7.53 -1.95
CA LEU A 73 2.55 7.67 -1.76
C LEU A 73 2.27 7.77 -0.27
N GLN A 74 1.92 8.96 0.20
CA GLN A 74 1.67 9.21 1.63
C GLN A 74 0.19 9.43 1.92
N GLY A 75 -0.29 8.94 3.06
CA GLY A 75 -1.67 9.15 3.48
C GLY A 75 -2.10 8.21 4.59
N PRO A 76 -3.34 8.35 5.07
CA PRO A 76 -3.88 7.48 6.11
C PRO A 76 -3.89 6.00 5.72
N PRO A 77 -3.95 5.08 6.70
CA PRO A 77 -4.09 3.65 6.40
C PRO A 77 -5.41 3.37 5.68
N GLY A 78 -5.41 2.37 4.79
CA GLY A 78 -6.63 1.95 4.08
C GLY A 78 -7.11 2.87 2.96
N THR A 79 -6.33 3.88 2.54
CA THR A 79 -6.66 4.78 1.40
C THR A 79 -6.30 4.21 0.03
N GLY A 80 -5.70 3.01 -0.04
CA GLY A 80 -5.38 2.36 -1.30
C GLY A 80 -4.00 2.69 -1.86
N LYS A 81 -3.05 3.19 -1.08
CA LYS A 81 -1.67 3.52 -1.50
C LYS A 81 -0.97 2.37 -2.23
N SER A 82 -0.93 1.18 -1.61
CA SER A 82 -0.29 0.01 -2.21
C SER A 82 -1.03 -0.47 -3.47
N SER A 83 -2.35 -0.30 -3.53
CA SER A 83 -3.14 -0.58 -4.75
C SER A 83 -2.83 0.42 -5.86
N LEU A 84 -2.70 1.71 -5.53
CA LEU A 84 -2.29 2.74 -6.47
C LEU A 84 -0.87 2.49 -6.99
N ALA A 85 0.07 2.11 -6.11
CA ALA A 85 1.42 1.77 -6.51
C ALA A 85 1.44 0.65 -7.57
N ARG A 86 0.67 -0.41 -7.35
CA ARG A 86 0.54 -1.51 -8.31
C ARG A 86 -0.11 -1.08 -9.62
N ALA A 87 -1.19 -0.30 -9.54
CA ALA A 87 -1.88 0.22 -10.72
C ALA A 87 -0.97 1.12 -11.58
N LEU A 88 -0.13 1.94 -10.94
CA LEU A 88 0.87 2.75 -11.65
C LEU A 88 1.90 1.88 -12.36
N CYS A 89 2.44 0.86 -11.71
CA CYS A 89 3.40 -0.06 -12.33
C CYS A 89 2.77 -0.77 -13.54
N GLU A 90 1.56 -1.30 -13.39
CA GLU A 90 0.82 -1.95 -14.47
C GLU A 90 0.56 -1.01 -15.66
N ALA A 91 0.12 0.22 -15.39
CA ALA A 91 -0.14 1.21 -16.44
C ALA A 91 1.11 1.58 -17.25
N PHE A 92 2.28 1.58 -16.60
CA PHE A 92 3.58 1.81 -17.26
C PHE A 92 4.20 0.54 -17.85
N ASN A 93 3.52 -0.59 -17.87
CA ASN A 93 4.10 -1.88 -18.26
C ASN A 93 5.40 -2.19 -17.48
N ALA A 94 5.38 -2.00 -16.17
CA ALA A 94 6.49 -2.34 -15.29
C ALA A 94 6.06 -3.45 -14.32
N SER A 95 6.92 -4.45 -14.13
CA SER A 95 6.74 -5.45 -13.09
C SER A 95 7.15 -4.90 -11.71
N ILE A 96 6.84 -5.63 -10.65
CA ILE A 96 7.01 -5.16 -9.27
C ILE A 96 7.87 -6.14 -8.49
N PHE A 97 8.89 -5.64 -7.83
CA PHE A 97 9.61 -6.32 -6.76
C PHE A 97 9.16 -5.75 -5.40
N PRO A 98 8.22 -6.42 -4.69
CA PRO A 98 7.65 -5.89 -3.47
C PRO A 98 8.51 -6.25 -2.26
N VAL A 99 8.73 -5.27 -1.38
CA VAL A 99 9.36 -5.43 -0.07
C VAL A 99 8.60 -4.62 0.97
N THR A 100 8.64 -5.06 2.24
CA THR A 100 8.06 -4.30 3.35
C THR A 100 9.18 -3.81 4.24
N ALA A 101 9.20 -2.51 4.53
CA ALA A 101 10.20 -1.93 5.40
C ALA A 101 9.97 -2.35 6.87
N HIS A 102 11.05 -2.54 7.63
CA HIS A 102 11.01 -2.79 9.07
C HIS A 102 12.17 -2.08 9.79
N GLU A 103 12.04 -1.93 11.09
CA GLU A 103 12.95 -1.11 11.92
C GLU A 103 14.41 -1.58 11.91
N ASP A 104 14.63 -2.87 11.72
CA ASP A 104 15.97 -3.46 11.73
C ASP A 104 16.75 -3.26 10.42
N TRP A 105 16.15 -2.62 9.39
CA TRP A 105 16.86 -2.42 8.12
C TRP A 105 18.16 -1.65 8.32
N THR A 106 19.20 -2.21 7.74
CA THR A 106 20.57 -1.66 7.68
C THR A 106 21.03 -1.53 6.24
N VAL A 107 22.20 -0.92 6.03
CA VAL A 107 22.86 -0.88 4.72
C VAL A 107 23.09 -2.30 4.15
N PHE A 108 23.30 -3.29 5.01
CA PHE A 108 23.52 -4.67 4.58
C PHE A 108 22.25 -5.32 4.02
N ASP A 109 21.08 -4.93 4.52
CA ASP A 109 19.81 -5.42 4.01
C ASP A 109 19.40 -4.74 2.69
N VAL A 110 19.89 -3.51 2.49
CA VAL A 110 19.57 -2.71 1.31
C VAL A 110 20.58 -2.91 0.18
N ILE A 111 21.88 -2.85 0.47
CA ILE A 111 22.94 -3.02 -0.54
C ILE A 111 23.37 -4.48 -0.64
N GLY A 112 23.60 -5.14 0.49
CA GLY A 112 24.02 -6.53 0.55
C GLY A 112 25.21 -6.76 1.47
N ARG A 113 25.57 -8.03 1.64
CA ARG A 113 26.59 -8.50 2.57
C ARG A 113 27.27 -9.77 2.09
N LEU A 114 28.34 -10.13 2.74
CA LEU A 114 28.94 -11.46 2.64
C LEU A 114 28.41 -12.32 3.80
N GLU A 115 27.89 -13.48 3.48
CA GLU A 115 27.41 -14.45 4.48
C GLU A 115 28.27 -15.70 4.47
N LEU A 116 28.53 -16.21 5.68
CA LEU A 116 29.15 -17.53 5.86
C LEU A 116 28.04 -18.60 5.78
N ARG A 117 28.10 -19.46 4.78
CA ARG A 117 27.19 -20.61 4.66
C ARG A 117 27.91 -21.90 4.98
N LEU A 118 27.25 -22.77 5.73
CA LEU A 118 27.70 -24.11 6.02
C LEU A 118 27.02 -25.09 5.03
N HIS A 119 27.83 -25.73 4.22
CA HIS A 119 27.36 -26.80 3.35
C HIS A 119 27.11 -28.09 4.14
N SER A 120 26.32 -28.98 3.56
CA SER A 120 26.02 -30.33 4.14
C SER A 120 27.25 -31.18 4.45
N ASP A 121 28.37 -30.92 3.76
CA ASP A 121 29.68 -31.56 3.97
C ASP A 121 30.56 -30.86 5.03
N ARG A 122 29.98 -29.92 5.82
CA ARG A 122 30.67 -29.08 6.84
C ARG A 122 31.73 -28.12 6.30
N LYS A 123 31.75 -27.86 5.02
CA LYS A 123 32.58 -26.79 4.49
C LYS A 123 31.93 -25.46 4.70
N GLU A 124 32.72 -24.49 5.12
CA GLU A 124 32.32 -23.10 5.25
C GLU A 124 32.63 -22.40 3.92
N GLU A 125 31.64 -21.70 3.40
CA GLU A 125 31.75 -20.88 2.20
C GLU A 125 31.27 -19.48 2.47
N ILE A 126 32.00 -18.47 1.98
CA ILE A 126 31.57 -17.08 2.03
C ILE A 126 30.86 -16.78 0.71
N VAL A 127 29.55 -16.53 0.80
CA VAL A 127 28.71 -16.20 -0.36
C VAL A 127 28.23 -14.76 -0.30
N PRO A 128 28.23 -14.04 -1.44
CA PRO A 128 27.60 -12.73 -1.52
C PRO A 128 26.08 -12.87 -1.50
N VAL A 129 25.43 -11.98 -0.76
CA VAL A 129 23.98 -11.85 -0.70
C VAL A 129 23.59 -10.43 -1.05
N ASN A 130 22.78 -10.27 -2.09
CA ASN A 130 22.28 -8.97 -2.49
C ASN A 130 21.30 -8.43 -1.44
N GLY A 131 21.35 -7.12 -1.20
CA GLY A 131 20.29 -6.43 -0.50
C GLY A 131 19.13 -6.09 -1.45
N TYR A 132 18.02 -5.65 -0.87
CA TYR A 132 16.79 -5.38 -1.61
C TYR A 132 16.97 -4.38 -2.77
N PHE A 133 17.75 -3.33 -2.57
CA PHE A 133 18.00 -2.34 -3.61
C PHE A 133 18.87 -2.91 -4.73
N THR A 134 19.94 -3.59 -4.39
CA THR A 134 20.83 -4.23 -5.36
C THR A 134 20.08 -5.25 -6.20
N GLU A 135 19.30 -6.11 -5.56
CA GLU A 135 18.45 -7.09 -6.23
C GLU A 135 17.44 -6.42 -7.16
N ALA A 136 16.77 -5.36 -6.70
CA ALA A 136 15.81 -4.62 -7.51
C ALA A 136 16.46 -3.96 -8.74
N VAL A 137 17.67 -3.42 -8.60
CA VAL A 137 18.42 -2.83 -9.71
C VAL A 137 18.78 -3.89 -10.74
N ILE A 138 19.25 -5.06 -10.30
CA ILE A 138 19.58 -6.20 -11.19
C ILE A 138 18.32 -6.67 -11.94
N ARG A 139 17.20 -6.85 -11.24
CA ARG A 139 15.92 -7.22 -11.85
C ARG A 139 15.43 -6.20 -12.85
N CYS A 140 15.52 -4.91 -12.52
CA CYS A 140 15.16 -3.84 -13.43
C CYS A 140 16.01 -3.86 -14.69
N ALA A 141 17.31 -4.03 -14.56
CA ALA A 141 18.22 -4.11 -15.70
C ALA A 141 17.92 -5.32 -16.59
N ASN A 142 17.66 -6.49 -15.99
CA ASN A 142 17.25 -7.70 -16.74
C ASN A 142 15.90 -7.51 -17.47
N ALA A 143 14.93 -6.84 -16.83
CA ALA A 143 13.66 -6.54 -17.47
C ALA A 143 13.84 -5.56 -18.64
N THR A 144 14.64 -4.51 -18.46
CA THR A 144 14.95 -3.55 -19.51
C THR A 144 15.59 -4.21 -20.74
N VAL A 145 16.52 -5.13 -20.51
CA VAL A 145 17.17 -5.88 -21.62
C VAL A 145 16.18 -6.77 -22.33
N ARG A 146 15.36 -7.53 -21.60
CA ARG A 146 14.32 -8.38 -22.20
C ARG A 146 13.32 -7.57 -23.02
N HIS A 147 12.85 -6.46 -22.49
CA HIS A 147 11.94 -5.57 -23.21
C HIS A 147 12.54 -5.02 -24.51
N PHE A 148 13.86 -4.81 -24.55
CA PHE A 148 14.55 -4.38 -25.74
C PHE A 148 14.50 -5.42 -26.87
N ASP A 149 14.70 -6.68 -26.47
CA ASP A 149 14.63 -7.81 -27.41
C ASP A 149 13.17 -8.17 -27.75
N GLU A 150 12.26 -8.04 -26.77
CA GLU A 150 10.82 -8.38 -26.88
C GLU A 150 9.96 -7.23 -26.29
N PRO A 151 9.49 -6.27 -27.10
CA PRO A 151 8.76 -5.08 -26.62
C PRO A 151 7.45 -5.36 -25.87
N MET A 152 6.93 -6.58 -25.92
CA MET A 152 5.75 -6.99 -25.14
C MET A 152 6.08 -7.32 -23.67
N GLU A 153 7.34 -7.60 -23.36
CA GLU A 153 7.82 -7.81 -21.99
C GLU A 153 7.77 -6.49 -21.18
N PRO A 154 7.73 -6.56 -19.85
CA PRO A 154 7.79 -5.38 -19.00
C PRO A 154 9.03 -4.54 -19.29
N GLN A 155 8.85 -3.21 -19.44
CA GLN A 155 9.97 -2.30 -19.72
C GLN A 155 10.95 -2.13 -18.56
N ALA A 156 10.55 -2.49 -17.33
CA ALA A 156 11.32 -2.39 -16.11
C ALA A 156 10.72 -3.28 -15.02
N GLU A 157 11.49 -3.54 -13.97
CA GLU A 157 10.97 -4.06 -12.71
C GLU A 157 11.30 -3.05 -11.60
N TRP A 158 10.24 -2.53 -10.94
CA TRP A 158 10.37 -1.44 -9.97
C TRP A 158 10.33 -1.94 -8.53
N LEU A 159 11.12 -1.32 -7.68
CA LEU A 159 11.11 -1.60 -6.25
C LEU A 159 9.89 -0.95 -5.58
N LEU A 160 8.97 -1.77 -5.09
CA LEU A 160 7.83 -1.33 -4.28
C LEU A 160 8.17 -1.52 -2.80
N ILE A 161 8.35 -0.41 -2.07
CA ILE A 161 8.60 -0.44 -0.62
C ILE A 161 7.32 -0.08 0.11
N ASP A 162 6.72 -1.05 0.80
CA ASP A 162 5.55 -0.78 1.64
C ASP A 162 5.99 -0.33 3.04
N GLU A 163 5.25 0.64 3.61
CA GLU A 163 5.47 1.19 4.95
C GLU A 163 6.90 1.74 5.19
N LEU A 164 7.38 2.56 4.25
CA LEU A 164 8.74 3.13 4.25
C LEU A 164 9.15 3.76 5.60
N ASN A 165 8.20 4.35 6.33
CA ASN A 165 8.42 4.98 7.63
C ASN A 165 8.73 4.02 8.78
N ARG A 166 8.60 2.72 8.59
CA ARG A 166 9.01 1.72 9.61
C ARG A 166 10.53 1.54 9.67
N ALA A 167 11.25 1.83 8.58
CA ALA A 167 12.70 1.72 8.57
C ALA A 167 13.38 3.04 8.95
N HIS A 168 14.53 2.94 9.61
CA HIS A 168 15.44 4.07 9.80
C HIS A 168 16.16 4.38 8.48
N MET A 169 15.50 5.16 7.62
CA MET A 169 15.91 5.36 6.22
C MET A 169 17.32 5.90 6.05
N ASP A 170 17.75 6.83 6.89
CA ASP A 170 19.14 7.38 6.82
C ASP A 170 20.18 6.31 7.12
N ARG A 171 19.88 5.37 8.00
CA ARG A 171 20.75 4.24 8.32
C ARG A 171 20.77 3.20 7.20
N ALA A 172 19.61 2.92 6.61
CA ALA A 172 19.47 1.89 5.60
C ALA A 172 19.90 2.35 4.20
N PHE A 173 19.61 3.62 3.85
CA PHE A 173 19.79 4.17 2.50
C PHE A 173 20.89 5.23 2.42
N GLY A 174 21.60 5.56 3.51
CA GLY A 174 22.55 6.67 3.54
C GLY A 174 23.58 6.64 2.43
N GLU A 175 24.15 5.47 2.13
CA GLU A 175 25.14 5.30 1.04
C GLU A 175 24.51 5.45 -0.36
N LEU A 176 23.20 5.24 -0.51
CA LEU A 176 22.51 5.34 -1.79
C LEU A 176 22.07 6.77 -2.12
N PHE A 177 22.16 7.72 -1.19
CA PHE A 177 21.77 9.10 -1.44
C PHE A 177 22.56 9.79 -2.55
N THR A 178 23.75 9.33 -2.85
CA THR A 178 24.53 9.81 -3.98
C THR A 178 24.03 9.26 -5.32
N VAL A 179 23.39 8.09 -5.30
CA VAL A 179 22.90 7.38 -6.49
C VAL A 179 21.45 7.75 -6.79
N LEU A 180 20.65 7.93 -5.72
CA LEU A 180 19.25 8.32 -5.83
C LEU A 180 19.12 9.84 -6.05
N GLY A 181 18.82 10.28 -7.23
CA GLY A 181 18.53 11.70 -7.52
C GLY A 181 19.64 12.46 -8.24
N THR A 182 20.51 11.76 -8.93
CA THR A 182 21.45 12.35 -9.89
C THR A 182 21.10 11.88 -11.29
N ASP A 183 21.20 12.80 -12.26
CA ASP A 183 21.06 12.46 -13.69
C ASP A 183 22.26 11.67 -14.22
N SER A 184 23.30 11.55 -13.42
CA SER A 184 24.50 10.80 -13.77
C SER A 184 24.42 9.37 -13.21
N ALA A 185 24.77 8.40 -14.05
CA ALA A 185 24.86 7.00 -13.66
C ALA A 185 26.06 6.76 -12.72
N ILE A 186 25.91 7.13 -11.44
CA ILE A 186 26.89 6.82 -10.41
C ILE A 186 26.72 5.34 -10.05
N PRO A 187 27.78 4.52 -10.18
CA PRO A 187 27.67 3.11 -9.84
C PRO A 187 27.58 2.89 -8.33
N ILE A 188 26.81 1.88 -7.94
CA ILE A 188 26.81 1.36 -6.57
C ILE A 188 28.01 0.43 -6.42
N THR A 189 28.79 0.60 -5.36
CA THR A 189 29.86 -0.32 -5.03
C THR A 189 29.31 -1.50 -4.21
N LEU A 190 29.32 -2.69 -4.79
CA LEU A 190 28.86 -3.90 -4.14
C LEU A 190 29.86 -4.40 -3.07
N PRO A 191 29.41 -5.10 -2.02
CA PRO A 191 30.29 -5.68 -1.01
C PRO A 191 31.18 -6.81 -1.54
N HIS A 192 30.84 -7.39 -2.69
CA HIS A 192 31.58 -8.45 -3.36
C HIS A 192 32.13 -7.99 -4.70
N GLN A 193 33.18 -8.64 -5.15
CA GLN A 193 33.83 -8.37 -6.41
C GLN A 193 33.64 -9.54 -7.36
N ARG A 194 33.24 -9.24 -8.60
CA ARG A 194 33.18 -10.20 -9.69
C ARG A 194 34.10 -9.70 -10.81
N ASP A 195 34.96 -10.56 -11.32
CA ASP A 195 35.89 -10.28 -12.42
C ASP A 195 36.63 -8.92 -12.28
N GLY A 196 36.95 -8.53 -11.04
CA GLY A 196 37.63 -7.25 -10.78
C GLY A 196 36.68 -6.04 -10.72
N ASN A 197 35.40 -6.19 -11.01
CA ASN A 197 34.41 -5.10 -11.01
C ASN A 197 33.42 -5.23 -9.87
N ARG A 198 33.31 -4.21 -9.03
CA ARG A 198 32.35 -4.11 -7.91
C ARG A 198 31.23 -3.12 -8.18
N ASN A 199 31.18 -2.53 -9.36
CA ASN A 199 30.29 -1.44 -9.66
C ASN A 199 29.02 -1.94 -10.36
N LEU A 200 27.86 -1.64 -9.78
CA LEU A 200 26.56 -1.86 -10.36
C LEU A 200 25.94 -0.53 -10.80
N VAL A 201 25.54 -0.42 -12.05
CA VAL A 201 24.92 0.78 -12.60
C VAL A 201 23.41 0.68 -12.46
N VAL A 202 22.78 1.76 -11.97
CA VAL A 202 21.33 1.87 -11.87
C VAL A 202 20.76 2.26 -13.24
N PRO A 203 19.88 1.44 -13.84
CA PRO A 203 19.23 1.79 -15.09
C PRO A 203 18.37 3.07 -14.96
N ARG A 204 18.32 3.91 -15.97
CA ARG A 204 17.47 5.12 -15.97
C ARG A 204 15.97 4.81 -15.85
N ARG A 205 15.55 3.60 -16.24
CA ARG A 205 14.17 3.10 -16.07
C ARG A 205 13.85 2.65 -14.63
N PHE A 206 14.85 2.55 -13.75
CA PHE A 206 14.63 2.12 -12.37
C PHE A 206 13.83 3.13 -11.57
N ARG A 207 12.82 2.67 -10.87
CA ARG A 207 12.02 3.48 -9.94
C ARG A 207 11.83 2.77 -8.61
N ILE A 208 11.79 3.59 -7.57
CA ILE A 208 11.27 3.18 -6.28
C ILE A 208 9.88 3.81 -6.14
N VAL A 209 8.89 2.98 -5.87
CA VAL A 209 7.54 3.39 -5.50
C VAL A 209 7.36 3.00 -4.04
N ALA A 210 7.27 3.96 -3.15
CA ALA A 210 7.15 3.67 -1.73
C ALA A 210 5.79 4.11 -1.19
N THR A 211 5.30 3.45 -0.14
CA THR A 211 4.14 3.90 0.61
C THR A 211 4.55 4.37 2.00
N LEU A 212 3.82 5.35 2.52
CA LEU A 212 4.05 5.92 3.83
C LEU A 212 2.72 6.13 4.53
N ASN A 213 2.62 5.61 5.76
CA ASN A 213 1.46 5.84 6.59
C ASN A 213 1.62 7.17 7.35
N SER A 214 0.86 8.20 6.95
CA SER A 214 0.95 9.52 7.57
C SER A 214 0.35 9.61 8.96
N PHE A 215 -0.37 8.58 9.41
CA PHE A 215 -0.98 8.55 10.73
C PHE A 215 0.01 8.12 11.82
N ASP A 216 1.03 7.36 11.47
CA ASP A 216 2.13 7.00 12.37
C ASP A 216 3.06 8.20 12.58
N ARG A 217 2.59 9.22 13.29
CA ARG A 217 3.29 10.51 13.49
C ARG A 217 4.70 10.37 14.04
N GLN A 218 4.97 9.35 14.83
CA GLN A 218 6.28 9.09 15.43
C GLN A 218 7.34 8.81 14.35
N PHE A 219 6.95 8.20 13.23
CA PHE A 219 7.87 7.84 12.14
C PHE A 219 7.95 8.90 11.02
N VAL A 220 6.89 9.67 10.78
CA VAL A 220 6.86 10.68 9.70
C VAL A 220 7.88 11.80 9.92
N ASN A 221 8.18 12.13 11.16
CA ASN A 221 9.15 13.17 11.50
C ASN A 221 10.62 12.75 11.29
N ASN A 222 10.88 11.48 11.07
CA ASN A 222 12.23 10.92 10.95
C ASN A 222 12.77 10.85 9.51
N LEU A 223 11.97 11.26 8.51
CA LEU A 223 12.47 11.35 7.14
C LEU A 223 13.36 12.58 6.99
N SER A 224 14.65 12.36 6.72
CA SER A 224 15.62 13.42 6.54
C SER A 224 15.33 14.28 5.30
N GLN A 225 15.91 15.46 5.27
CA GLN A 225 15.91 16.34 4.09
C GLN A 225 16.55 15.64 2.87
N ALA A 226 17.50 14.74 3.11
CA ALA A 226 18.15 13.97 2.06
C ALA A 226 17.18 13.08 1.31
N ILE A 227 16.30 12.36 2.02
CA ILE A 227 15.23 11.54 1.43
C ILE A 227 14.20 12.42 0.71
N ARG A 228 13.75 13.49 1.38
CA ARG A 228 12.72 14.39 0.82
C ARG A 228 13.11 15.01 -0.51
N ARG A 229 14.41 15.20 -0.78
CA ARG A 229 14.92 15.74 -2.05
C ARG A 229 15.00 14.72 -3.19
N ARG A 230 14.93 13.42 -2.87
CA ARG A 230 15.11 12.33 -3.84
C ARG A 230 13.81 11.66 -4.25
N PHE A 231 12.76 11.95 -3.51
CA PHE A 231 11.44 11.40 -3.76
C PHE A 231 10.41 12.51 -3.96
N THR A 232 9.51 12.30 -4.89
CA THR A 232 8.30 13.12 -5.00
C THR A 232 7.21 12.53 -4.12
N PHE A 233 6.70 13.35 -3.20
CA PHE A 233 5.65 12.93 -2.26
C PHE A 233 4.28 13.24 -2.84
N ILE A 234 3.45 12.21 -2.99
CA ILE A 234 2.09 12.29 -3.51
C ILE A 234 1.12 11.94 -2.39
N SER A 235 0.23 12.86 -2.07
CA SER A 235 -0.79 12.64 -1.03
C SER A 235 -1.96 11.82 -1.57
N VAL A 236 -2.26 10.72 -0.88
CA VAL A 236 -3.37 9.80 -1.14
C VAL A 236 -4.33 9.91 0.04
N ASN A 237 -5.26 10.85 -0.05
CA ASN A 237 -6.14 11.20 1.04
C ASN A 237 -7.44 10.38 1.02
N ILE A 238 -8.17 10.43 2.14
CA ILE A 238 -9.58 10.01 2.20
C ILE A 238 -10.42 10.92 1.30
N PRO A 239 -11.58 10.46 0.78
CA PRO A 239 -12.49 11.30 0.02
C PRO A 239 -12.91 12.55 0.81
N ASP A 240 -13.21 13.64 0.12
CA ASP A 240 -13.73 14.86 0.74
C ASP A 240 -15.08 14.59 1.42
N LYS A 241 -15.43 15.47 2.37
CA LYS A 241 -16.71 15.38 3.07
C LYS A 241 -17.87 15.44 2.07
N ARG A 242 -18.89 14.61 2.32
CA ARG A 242 -20.13 14.61 1.55
C ARG A 242 -20.78 16.01 1.56
N PRO A 243 -21.26 16.50 0.40
CA PRO A 243 -22.03 17.74 0.37
C PRO A 243 -23.27 17.67 1.24
N ALA A 244 -23.59 18.74 1.94
CA ALA A 244 -24.73 18.82 2.82
C ALA A 244 -26.04 18.51 2.04
N GLY A 245 -26.90 17.68 2.62
CA GLY A 245 -28.17 17.26 2.01
C GLY A 245 -28.07 16.15 0.95
N SER A 246 -26.87 15.69 0.61
CA SER A 246 -26.71 14.55 -0.32
C SER A 246 -26.97 13.23 0.37
N MET A 247 -27.55 12.28 -0.38
CA MET A 247 -27.80 10.92 0.10
C MET A 247 -26.67 9.96 -0.30
N TRP A 248 -26.27 9.05 0.58
CA TRP A 248 -25.25 8.02 0.30
C TRP A 248 -25.62 7.13 -0.89
N THR A 249 -26.92 6.89 -1.08
CA THR A 249 -27.47 6.02 -2.12
C THR A 249 -27.58 6.66 -3.50
N ASN A 250 -27.15 7.91 -3.68
CA ASN A 250 -27.15 8.54 -5.00
C ASN A 250 -26.16 7.83 -5.94
N ALA A 251 -26.69 7.17 -6.97
CA ALA A 251 -25.92 6.37 -7.94
C ALA A 251 -25.43 7.15 -9.17
N ASP A 252 -25.46 8.48 -9.13
CA ASP A 252 -24.97 9.30 -10.25
C ASP A 252 -23.46 9.09 -10.46
N ALA A 253 -23.06 8.84 -11.69
CA ALA A 253 -21.65 8.69 -12.06
C ALA A 253 -20.83 9.98 -11.80
N ALA A 254 -21.48 11.13 -11.81
CA ALA A 254 -20.88 12.42 -11.47
C ALA A 254 -20.91 12.73 -9.97
N ALA A 255 -21.40 11.79 -9.13
CA ALA A 255 -21.48 12.00 -7.69
C ALA A 255 -20.09 12.25 -7.06
N PRO A 256 -20.01 13.07 -6.01
CA PRO A 256 -18.78 13.28 -5.24
C PRO A 256 -18.13 11.99 -4.78
N LEU A 257 -16.81 11.98 -4.63
CA LEU A 257 -16.03 10.79 -4.24
C LEU A 257 -16.56 10.12 -2.96
N ALA A 258 -17.01 10.91 -1.97
CA ALA A 258 -17.59 10.37 -0.74
C ALA A 258 -18.83 9.50 -0.99
N ILE A 259 -19.69 9.91 -1.92
CA ILE A 259 -20.89 9.13 -2.28
C ILE A 259 -20.50 7.91 -3.11
N ARG A 260 -19.57 8.06 -4.03
CA ARG A 260 -19.03 6.94 -4.81
C ARG A 260 -18.39 5.88 -3.91
N GLU A 261 -17.81 6.29 -2.77
CA GLU A 261 -17.24 5.38 -1.78
C GLU A 261 -18.26 4.38 -1.26
N PHE A 262 -19.48 4.82 -0.96
CA PHE A 262 -20.57 3.95 -0.53
C PHE A 262 -20.81 2.82 -1.56
N HIS A 263 -20.96 3.15 -2.82
CA HIS A 263 -21.19 2.17 -3.88
C HIS A 263 -20.01 1.22 -4.11
N ILE A 264 -18.79 1.73 -4.02
CA ILE A 264 -17.58 0.91 -4.12
C ILE A 264 -17.50 -0.09 -2.97
N VAL A 265 -17.79 0.35 -1.74
CA VAL A 265 -17.81 -0.53 -0.56
C VAL A 265 -18.85 -1.62 -0.74
N VAL A 266 -20.10 -1.27 -1.09
CA VAL A 266 -21.18 -2.24 -1.32
C VAL A 266 -20.79 -3.26 -2.40
N ASN A 267 -20.28 -2.80 -3.54
CA ASN A 267 -19.89 -3.68 -4.64
C ASN A 267 -18.73 -4.62 -4.26
N ARG A 268 -17.69 -4.09 -3.62
CA ARG A 268 -16.52 -4.88 -3.22
C ARG A 268 -16.85 -5.91 -2.16
N VAL A 269 -17.65 -5.53 -1.15
CA VAL A 269 -18.07 -6.46 -0.11
C VAL A 269 -18.93 -7.58 -0.71
N ALA A 270 -19.90 -7.24 -1.55
CA ALA A 270 -20.72 -8.24 -2.23
C ALA A 270 -19.87 -9.24 -3.02
N SER A 271 -18.91 -8.76 -3.81
CA SER A 271 -18.02 -9.63 -4.58
C SER A 271 -17.10 -10.47 -3.70
N ARG A 272 -16.47 -9.89 -2.67
CA ARG A 272 -15.58 -10.63 -1.74
C ARG A 272 -16.31 -11.74 -1.01
N VAL A 273 -17.50 -11.44 -0.47
CA VAL A 273 -18.31 -12.42 0.26
C VAL A 273 -18.85 -13.49 -0.68
N ALA A 274 -19.30 -13.12 -1.89
CA ALA A 274 -19.73 -14.09 -2.91
C ALA A 274 -18.58 -15.06 -3.25
N ASN A 275 -17.39 -14.57 -3.54
CA ASN A 275 -16.21 -15.41 -3.82
C ASN A 275 -15.94 -16.43 -2.70
N ARG A 276 -16.04 -16.02 -1.44
CA ARG A 276 -15.81 -16.93 -0.30
C ARG A 276 -16.91 -17.95 -0.12
N LEU A 277 -18.17 -17.58 -0.40
CA LEU A 277 -19.32 -18.48 -0.26
C LEU A 277 -19.44 -19.49 -1.39
N THR A 278 -18.96 -19.16 -2.58
CA THR A 278 -19.09 -19.99 -3.79
C THR A 278 -17.83 -20.77 -4.13
N SER A 279 -16.81 -20.74 -3.28
CA SER A 279 -15.52 -21.39 -3.52
C SER A 279 -14.89 -21.02 -4.88
N LEU A 280 -15.08 -19.76 -5.30
CA LEU A 280 -14.55 -19.19 -6.55
C LEU A 280 -15.16 -19.80 -7.84
N ASP A 281 -16.31 -20.46 -7.79
CA ASP A 281 -17.06 -20.84 -9.00
C ASP A 281 -17.58 -19.56 -9.70
N PRO A 282 -17.10 -19.17 -10.88
CA PRO A 282 -17.41 -17.85 -11.45
C PRO A 282 -18.90 -17.63 -11.68
N THR A 283 -19.61 -18.64 -12.18
CA THR A 283 -21.04 -18.52 -12.49
C THR A 283 -21.88 -18.27 -11.24
N LYS A 284 -21.63 -19.04 -10.19
CA LYS A 284 -22.32 -18.88 -8.90
C LYS A 284 -21.90 -17.61 -8.17
N THR A 285 -20.65 -17.19 -8.37
CA THR A 285 -20.12 -15.97 -7.77
C THR A 285 -20.83 -14.72 -8.28
N ASP A 286 -21.08 -14.62 -9.58
CA ASP A 286 -21.75 -13.46 -10.16
C ASP A 286 -23.19 -13.35 -9.68
N GLU A 287 -23.95 -14.44 -9.71
CA GLU A 287 -25.32 -14.47 -9.18
C GLU A 287 -25.36 -14.09 -7.69
N LYS A 288 -24.46 -14.67 -6.89
CA LYS A 288 -24.38 -14.41 -5.46
C LYS A 288 -23.96 -12.97 -5.17
N SER A 289 -23.05 -12.42 -5.95
CA SER A 289 -22.62 -11.01 -5.82
C SER A 289 -23.79 -10.05 -6.08
N VAL A 290 -24.61 -10.30 -7.09
CA VAL A 290 -25.81 -9.50 -7.37
C VAL A 290 -26.81 -9.59 -6.24
N GLU A 291 -27.08 -10.79 -5.72
CA GLU A 291 -27.96 -11.00 -4.57
C GLU A 291 -27.50 -10.21 -3.35
N LEU A 292 -26.21 -10.33 -2.99
CA LEU A 292 -25.63 -9.67 -1.81
C LEU A 292 -25.61 -8.15 -1.97
N ARG A 293 -25.34 -7.65 -3.17
CA ARG A 293 -25.43 -6.22 -3.49
C ARG A 293 -26.84 -5.69 -3.27
N THR A 294 -27.85 -6.42 -3.74
CA THR A 294 -29.25 -6.07 -3.56
C THR A 294 -29.63 -6.03 -2.07
N LYS A 295 -29.15 -6.99 -1.27
CA LYS A 295 -29.38 -6.98 0.19
C LYS A 295 -28.72 -5.77 0.87
N LEU A 296 -27.45 -5.47 0.54
CA LEU A 296 -26.72 -4.33 1.10
C LEU A 296 -27.33 -2.97 0.71
N SER A 297 -27.83 -2.85 -0.52
CA SER A 297 -28.49 -1.61 -1.01
C SER A 297 -29.95 -1.50 -0.60
N GLY A 298 -30.58 -2.60 -0.14
CA GLY A 298 -31.97 -2.69 0.28
C GLY A 298 -32.11 -2.86 1.78
N ALA A 299 -32.41 -4.08 2.23
CA ALA A 299 -32.75 -4.38 3.64
C ALA A 299 -31.66 -3.97 4.66
N LEU A 300 -30.37 -4.00 4.26
CA LEU A 300 -29.24 -3.67 5.12
C LEU A 300 -28.73 -2.23 4.93
N SER A 301 -29.30 -1.47 4.00
CA SER A 301 -28.81 -0.17 3.58
C SER A 301 -28.77 0.85 4.72
N ASP A 302 -29.78 0.89 5.57
CA ASP A 302 -29.84 1.83 6.71
C ASP A 302 -28.65 1.66 7.66
N SER A 303 -28.30 0.41 8.00
CA SER A 303 -27.15 0.13 8.86
C SER A 303 -25.82 0.51 8.22
N VAL A 304 -25.67 0.29 6.91
CA VAL A 304 -24.47 0.71 6.18
C VAL A 304 -24.38 2.23 6.10
N GLN A 305 -25.48 2.94 5.85
CA GLN A 305 -25.51 4.40 5.84
C GLN A 305 -25.14 5.00 7.21
N LYS A 306 -25.66 4.44 8.32
CA LYS A 306 -25.27 4.85 9.67
C LYS A 306 -23.80 4.66 9.97
N LEU A 307 -23.19 3.58 9.48
CA LEU A 307 -21.74 3.40 9.54
C LEU A 307 -21.01 4.52 8.80
N PHE A 308 -21.46 4.88 7.60
CA PHE A 308 -20.86 5.97 6.84
C PHE A 308 -21.03 7.33 7.52
N ASP A 309 -22.17 7.60 8.16
CA ASP A 309 -22.37 8.82 8.95
C ASP A 309 -21.43 8.88 10.16
N LEU A 310 -21.21 7.76 10.85
CA LEU A 310 -20.22 7.67 11.94
C LEU A 310 -18.81 7.90 11.43
N VAL A 311 -18.43 7.24 10.34
CA VAL A 311 -17.10 7.42 9.72
C VAL A 311 -16.89 8.86 9.26
N GLU A 312 -17.90 9.50 8.67
CA GLU A 312 -17.82 10.91 8.27
C GLU A 312 -17.60 11.83 9.48
N GLN A 313 -18.30 11.59 10.60
CA GLN A 313 -18.08 12.34 11.85
C GLN A 313 -16.63 12.21 12.34
N LEU A 314 -16.07 10.99 12.34
CA LEU A 314 -14.70 10.72 12.79
C LEU A 314 -13.63 11.32 11.84
N ARG A 315 -13.84 11.23 10.54
CA ARG A 315 -12.90 11.76 9.51
C ARG A 315 -12.77 13.27 9.55
N TYR A 316 -13.87 13.97 9.80
CA TYR A 316 -13.93 15.46 9.69
C TYR A 316 -14.22 16.13 11.02
N ALA A 317 -13.91 15.46 12.13
CA ALA A 317 -14.00 16.05 13.45
C ALA A 317 -13.08 17.28 13.56
N ALA A 318 -13.60 18.35 14.16
CA ALA A 318 -12.81 19.55 14.41
C ALA A 318 -11.73 19.31 15.47
N SER A 319 -10.55 19.86 15.27
CA SER A 319 -9.48 19.81 16.26
C SER A 319 -9.95 20.45 17.59
N GLY A 320 -9.79 19.72 18.71
CA GLY A 320 -10.25 20.15 20.04
C GLY A 320 -11.77 20.01 20.26
N GLY A 321 -12.49 19.34 19.34
CA GLY A 321 -13.90 19.02 19.48
C GLY A 321 -14.14 17.80 20.37
N ARG A 322 -15.43 17.51 20.59
CA ARG A 322 -15.91 16.36 21.39
C ARG A 322 -15.84 15.02 20.67
N VAL A 323 -15.58 15.04 19.37
CA VAL A 323 -15.46 13.86 18.51
C VAL A 323 -13.98 13.69 18.20
N PRO A 324 -13.40 12.50 18.39
CA PRO A 324 -12.01 12.24 18.04
C PRO A 324 -11.82 12.27 16.52
N HIS A 325 -10.73 12.88 16.06
CA HIS A 325 -10.38 12.87 14.64
C HIS A 325 -9.65 11.56 14.30
N LEU A 326 -10.28 10.73 13.46
CA LEU A 326 -9.72 9.47 13.00
C LEU A 326 -9.90 9.32 11.49
N PRO A 327 -8.83 9.34 10.69
CA PRO A 327 -8.89 9.25 9.23
C PRO A 327 -9.09 7.81 8.77
N ILE A 328 -10.26 7.25 9.00
CA ILE A 328 -10.64 5.88 8.59
C ILE A 328 -10.58 5.75 7.07
N GLY A 329 -9.80 4.82 6.54
CA GLY A 329 -9.71 4.56 5.10
C GLY A 329 -10.86 3.67 4.58
N THR A 330 -11.03 3.64 3.27
CA THR A 330 -12.05 2.82 2.61
C THR A 330 -11.88 1.33 2.89
N ALA A 331 -10.65 0.84 3.03
CA ALA A 331 -10.39 -0.58 3.33
C ALA A 331 -10.97 -0.99 4.69
N GLN A 332 -10.85 -0.14 5.72
CA GLN A 332 -11.40 -0.41 7.05
C GLN A 332 -12.94 -0.46 7.03
N ILE A 333 -13.57 0.40 6.22
CA ILE A 333 -15.03 0.36 6.02
C ILE A 333 -15.44 -0.95 5.32
N ILE A 334 -14.72 -1.35 4.27
CA ILE A 334 -14.95 -2.62 3.56
C ILE A 334 -14.88 -3.78 4.54
N ASP A 335 -13.82 -3.86 5.36
CA ASP A 335 -13.63 -4.97 6.31
C ASP A 335 -14.72 -4.99 7.39
N THR A 336 -15.20 -3.81 7.82
CA THR A 336 -16.31 -3.68 8.78
C THR A 336 -17.64 -4.18 8.19
N VAL A 337 -17.96 -3.74 6.96
CA VAL A 337 -19.19 -4.15 6.27
C VAL A 337 -19.13 -5.63 5.87
N GLU A 338 -17.95 -6.15 5.52
CA GLU A 338 -17.73 -7.57 5.23
C GLU A 338 -18.04 -8.43 6.47
N LEU A 339 -17.48 -8.07 7.63
CA LEU A 339 -17.75 -8.75 8.90
C LEU A 339 -19.22 -8.69 9.29
N PHE A 340 -19.83 -7.51 9.17
CA PHE A 340 -21.27 -7.31 9.36
C PHE A 340 -22.10 -8.24 8.48
N LEU A 341 -21.82 -8.29 7.18
CA LEU A 341 -22.60 -9.11 6.24
C LEU A 341 -22.45 -10.61 6.53
N PHE A 342 -21.25 -11.09 6.84
CA PHE A 342 -21.05 -12.49 7.21
C PHE A 342 -21.86 -12.88 8.44
N ARG A 343 -21.88 -12.04 9.46
CA ARG A 343 -22.65 -12.30 10.69
C ARG A 343 -24.16 -12.31 10.42
N VAL A 344 -24.67 -11.35 9.66
CA VAL A 344 -26.09 -11.32 9.26
C VAL A 344 -26.48 -12.56 8.46
N LEU A 345 -25.58 -13.06 7.57
CA LEU A 345 -25.84 -14.29 6.81
C LEU A 345 -25.81 -15.54 7.68
N GLN A 346 -24.96 -15.57 8.71
CA GLN A 346 -24.87 -16.68 9.66
C GLN A 346 -26.11 -16.76 10.56
N ASP A 347 -26.59 -15.63 11.06
CA ASP A 347 -27.73 -15.57 11.97
C ASP A 347 -29.08 -15.65 11.22
N GLY A 348 -29.07 -15.49 9.88
CA GLY A 348 -30.28 -15.35 9.03
C GLY A 348 -30.77 -13.91 8.99
N VAL A 349 -31.04 -13.39 7.79
CA VAL A 349 -31.38 -11.95 7.60
C VAL A 349 -32.72 -11.59 8.28
N ALA A 350 -33.64 -12.55 8.41
CA ALA A 350 -34.96 -12.33 9.04
C ALA A 350 -34.87 -12.31 10.59
N ASP A 351 -33.90 -13.01 11.16
CA ASP A 351 -33.79 -13.24 12.60
C ASP A 351 -32.71 -12.33 13.24
N ALA A 352 -31.79 -11.80 12.41
CA ALA A 352 -30.71 -10.95 12.90
C ALA A 352 -31.23 -9.57 13.34
N ASN A 353 -30.88 -9.17 14.56
CA ASN A 353 -30.96 -7.76 14.91
C ASN A 353 -29.87 -6.97 14.18
N VAL A 354 -30.18 -6.54 12.97
CA VAL A 354 -29.25 -5.91 12.02
C VAL A 354 -28.48 -4.73 12.64
N ALA A 355 -29.17 -3.94 13.48
CA ALA A 355 -28.56 -2.79 14.15
C ALA A 355 -27.51 -3.22 15.18
N GLU A 356 -27.77 -4.25 15.98
CA GLU A 356 -26.83 -4.79 16.97
C GLU A 356 -25.63 -5.47 16.29
N VAL A 357 -25.85 -6.15 15.17
CA VAL A 357 -24.77 -6.77 14.40
C VAL A 357 -23.84 -5.71 13.81
N MET A 358 -24.36 -4.57 13.34
CA MET A 358 -23.52 -3.46 12.88
C MET A 358 -22.75 -2.82 14.02
N ASP A 359 -23.37 -2.59 15.18
CA ASP A 359 -22.69 -2.08 16.39
C ASP A 359 -21.54 -3.01 16.83
N TRP A 360 -21.78 -4.32 16.81
CA TRP A 360 -20.75 -5.32 17.07
C TRP A 360 -19.61 -5.25 16.02
N ALA A 361 -19.92 -5.15 14.73
CA ALA A 361 -18.90 -5.09 13.69
C ALA A 361 -18.00 -3.85 13.85
N VAL A 362 -18.59 -2.71 14.20
CA VAL A 362 -17.86 -1.46 14.51
C VAL A 362 -16.99 -1.63 15.76
N SER A 363 -17.52 -2.24 16.83
CA SER A 363 -16.76 -2.46 18.06
C SER A 363 -15.52 -3.32 17.86
N VAL A 364 -15.58 -4.31 16.96
CA VAL A 364 -14.47 -5.24 16.69
C VAL A 364 -13.45 -4.65 15.70
N LYS A 365 -13.91 -3.87 14.70
CA LYS A 365 -13.05 -3.41 13.60
C LYS A 365 -12.58 -1.97 13.71
N LEU A 366 -13.41 -1.07 14.19
CA LEU A 366 -13.06 0.35 14.24
C LEU A 366 -12.61 0.79 15.64
N VAL A 367 -13.20 0.25 16.71
CA VAL A 367 -12.81 0.64 18.08
C VAL A 367 -11.33 0.38 18.36
N PRO A 368 -10.69 -0.71 17.95
CA PRO A 368 -9.26 -0.91 18.16
C PRO A 368 -8.36 0.16 17.51
N LEU A 369 -8.87 0.95 16.56
CA LEU A 369 -8.13 2.06 15.96
C LEU A 369 -7.97 3.27 16.90
N PHE A 370 -8.76 3.32 17.96
CA PHE A 370 -8.69 4.37 18.99
C PHE A 370 -7.68 4.05 20.11
N ASP A 371 -7.20 2.81 20.18
CA ASP A 371 -6.16 2.40 21.12
C ASP A 371 -4.80 2.90 20.61
N SER A 372 -4.64 4.21 20.64
CA SER A 372 -3.40 4.86 20.27
C SER A 372 -3.22 6.10 21.15
N ASP A 373 -1.98 6.45 21.44
CA ASP A 373 -1.57 7.70 22.12
C ASP A 373 -2.05 8.98 21.40
N VAL A 374 -2.91 8.82 20.38
CA VAL A 374 -3.36 9.89 19.48
C VAL A 374 -4.64 10.56 19.97
N VAL A 375 -5.49 9.84 20.71
CA VAL A 375 -6.78 10.37 21.19
C VAL A 375 -6.75 10.51 22.71
N ALA A 376 -6.96 11.73 23.20
CA ALA A 376 -7.03 11.99 24.64
C ALA A 376 -8.20 11.21 25.28
N PRO A 377 -7.98 10.55 26.43
CA PRO A 377 -9.01 9.73 27.10
C PRO A 377 -10.30 10.49 27.40
N GLU A 378 -10.22 11.78 27.69
CA GLU A 378 -11.38 12.63 27.98
C GLU A 378 -12.27 12.81 26.74
N VAL A 379 -11.65 13.02 25.56
CA VAL A 379 -12.35 13.16 24.28
C VAL A 379 -13.02 11.83 23.92
N LEU A 380 -12.32 10.71 24.14
CA LEU A 380 -12.84 9.39 23.87
C LEU A 380 -14.02 9.04 24.79
N LYS A 381 -13.95 9.40 26.07
CA LYS A 381 -15.04 9.24 27.03
C LYS A 381 -16.28 10.05 26.63
N GLU A 382 -16.10 11.34 26.34
CA GLU A 382 -17.18 12.23 25.93
C GLU A 382 -17.83 11.72 24.63
N PHE A 383 -17.04 11.28 23.66
CA PHE A 383 -17.53 10.68 22.41
C PHE A 383 -18.37 9.43 22.69
N ALA A 384 -17.86 8.49 23.52
CA ALA A 384 -18.56 7.26 23.87
C ALA A 384 -19.90 7.54 24.58
N GLU A 385 -19.97 8.54 25.45
CA GLU A 385 -21.19 8.93 26.18
C GLU A 385 -22.27 9.51 25.26
N HIS A 386 -21.89 10.13 24.14
CA HIS A 386 -22.79 10.77 23.18
C HIS A 386 -23.13 9.92 21.94
N LEU A 387 -22.61 8.69 21.86
CA LEU A 387 -22.95 7.78 20.77
C LEU A 387 -24.44 7.47 20.75
N SER A 388 -25.06 7.69 19.59
CA SER A 388 -26.45 7.34 19.33
C SER A 388 -26.60 5.91 18.78
N ALA A 389 -27.84 5.39 18.73
CA ALA A 389 -28.12 4.12 18.09
C ALA A 389 -27.71 4.11 16.61
N PRO A 390 -27.15 3.01 16.12
CA PRO A 390 -26.99 1.71 16.77
C PRO A 390 -25.74 1.57 17.66
N PHE A 391 -24.80 2.55 17.69
CA PHE A 391 -23.45 2.42 18.23
C PHE A 391 -23.35 2.67 19.76
N ASN A 392 -24.48 2.74 20.44
CA ASN A 392 -24.55 2.99 21.88
C ASN A 392 -24.52 1.71 22.75
N GLY A 393 -24.31 0.54 22.16
CA GLY A 393 -24.23 -0.76 22.81
C GLY A 393 -22.80 -1.29 22.92
N ALA A 394 -22.38 -2.15 22.03
CA ALA A 394 -21.06 -2.79 22.01
C ALA A 394 -19.93 -1.77 21.79
N THR A 395 -20.07 -0.92 20.78
CA THR A 395 -19.09 0.13 20.45
C THR A 395 -18.82 1.04 21.66
N ARG A 396 -19.87 1.53 22.32
CA ARG A 396 -19.74 2.36 23.53
C ARG A 396 -19.02 1.64 24.66
N ARG A 397 -19.36 0.38 24.94
CA ARG A 397 -18.73 -0.41 26.00
C ARG A 397 -17.22 -0.59 25.77
N GLU A 398 -16.83 -0.94 24.56
CA GLU A 398 -15.42 -1.12 24.20
C GLU A 398 -14.63 0.19 24.31
N LEU A 399 -15.17 1.31 23.81
CA LEU A 399 -14.54 2.63 23.96
C LEU A 399 -14.33 3.02 25.40
N LEU A 400 -15.34 2.80 26.28
CA LEU A 400 -15.21 3.05 27.71
C LEU A 400 -14.21 2.09 28.37
N GLY A 401 -14.07 0.87 27.85
CA GLY A 401 -13.04 -0.09 28.28
C GLY A 401 -11.62 0.43 28.01
N ILE A 402 -11.38 0.99 26.81
CA ILE A 402 -10.10 1.63 26.46
C ILE A 402 -9.79 2.80 27.39
N VAL A 403 -10.77 3.67 27.66
CA VAL A 403 -10.61 4.80 28.57
C VAL A 403 -10.24 4.32 29.97
N ALA A 404 -10.93 3.29 30.49
CA ALA A 404 -10.65 2.73 31.80
C ALA A 404 -9.24 2.11 31.89
N ALA A 405 -8.81 1.39 30.85
CA ALA A 405 -7.46 0.82 30.79
C ALA A 405 -6.38 1.92 30.74
N GLY A 406 -6.59 2.97 29.94
CA GLY A 406 -5.64 4.09 29.81
C GLY A 406 -5.48 4.92 31.09
N MET A 407 -6.52 5.04 31.91
CA MET A 407 -6.44 5.76 33.18
C MET A 407 -5.57 5.05 34.24
N HIS A 408 -5.34 3.74 34.12
CA HIS A 408 -4.48 3.00 35.06
C HIS A 408 -2.98 3.14 34.78
N PHE A 409 -2.58 3.72 33.65
CA PHE A 409 -1.16 3.97 33.34
C PHE A 409 -0.68 5.39 33.66
N VAL A 410 -1.53 6.25 34.20
CA VAL A 410 -1.22 7.66 34.50
C VAL A 410 -1.06 7.89 36.01
N GLU A 411 -1.26 6.88 36.86
CA GLU A 411 -0.88 6.86 38.30
C GLU A 411 0.50 6.18 38.49
#